data_19ce71d83c8829aef68aa5858f56e751
#
_entry.id   19ce71d83c8829aef68aa5858f56e751
#
_cell.length_a   1.000
_cell.length_b   1.000
_cell.length_c   1.000
_cell.angle_alpha   90.00
_cell.angle_beta   90.00
_cell.angle_gamma   90.00
#
_symmetry.space_group_name_H-M   'P 1'
#
loop_
_entity.id
_entity.type
_entity.pdbx_description
1 polymer ?
#
loop_
_entity_poly.entity_id
_entity_poly.type
_entity_poly.pdbx_seq_one_letter_code
_entity_poly.pdbx_strand_id
1 'polypeptide(L)'
;MEFIDKYFRESKEIIDNLDKKQIKKMVDYLVNLRKNSGRLFILGVGGGAGHASHAVNDFRKICGIESYCPTDNVSELTARVNDEGWNTSYVNWLKGSNLIEKDLILVFSVGGGNLEKEISVNIV
;
A
#
# COMPACT_ATOMS: atom_id res chain seq x y z
N MET A 1 -11.61 22.34 22.88
CA MET A 1 -12.33 22.84 21.69
C MET A 1 -11.35 23.37 20.66
N GLU A 2 -10.47 24.32 20.97
CA GLU A 2 -9.55 24.93 20.00
C GLU A 2 -8.71 23.92 19.18
N PHE A 3 -8.15 22.89 19.80
CA PHE A 3 -7.39 21.83 19.11
C PHE A 3 -8.27 21.03 18.12
N ILE A 4 -9.49 20.67 18.56
CA ILE A 4 -10.43 19.89 17.74
C ILE A 4 -10.87 20.70 16.52
N ASP A 5 -11.20 21.98 16.73
CA ASP A 5 -11.62 22.87 15.64
C ASP A 5 -10.48 23.11 14.65
N LYS A 6 -9.25 23.28 15.15
CA LYS A 6 -8.04 23.37 14.32
C LYS A 6 -7.84 22.12 13.49
N TYR A 7 -7.89 20.93 14.11
CA TYR A 7 -7.70 19.66 13.43
C TYR A 7 -8.71 19.43 12.30
N PHE A 8 -10.00 19.71 12.56
CA PHE A 8 -11.03 19.57 11.53
C PHE A 8 -10.88 20.59 10.39
N ARG A 9 -10.47 21.82 10.69
CA ARG A 9 -10.20 22.82 9.67
C ARG A 9 -9.05 22.40 8.76
N GLU A 10 -7.93 22.00 9.34
CA GLU A 10 -6.76 21.51 8.60
C GLU A 10 -7.09 20.25 7.77
N SER A 11 -7.87 19.32 8.31
CA SER A 11 -8.32 18.13 7.57
C SER A 11 -9.19 18.49 6.35
N LYS A 12 -10.11 19.45 6.48
CA LYS A 12 -10.91 19.93 5.36
C LYS A 12 -10.05 20.61 4.30
N GLU A 13 -9.10 21.44 4.73
CA GLU A 13 -8.18 22.13 3.81
C GLU A 13 -7.35 21.12 3.01
N ILE A 14 -6.86 20.05 3.63
CA ILE A 14 -6.14 18.97 2.95
C ILE A 14 -7.04 18.32 1.89
N ILE A 15 -8.28 17.96 2.26
CA ILE A 15 -9.23 17.32 1.34
C ILE A 15 -9.54 18.22 0.14
N ASP A 16 -9.76 19.51 0.39
CA ASP A 16 -10.11 20.50 -0.66
C ASP A 16 -8.96 20.71 -1.65
N ASN A 17 -7.71 20.55 -1.18
CA ASN A 17 -6.50 20.72 -1.98
C ASN A 17 -5.98 19.42 -2.63
N LEU A 18 -6.67 18.28 -2.47
CA LEU A 18 -6.27 17.03 -3.13
C LEU A 18 -6.31 17.19 -4.66
N ASP A 19 -5.25 16.70 -5.31
CA ASP A 19 -5.19 16.68 -6.77
C ASP A 19 -6.12 15.60 -7.35
N LYS A 20 -7.31 16.03 -7.73
CA LYS A 20 -8.34 15.15 -8.31
C LYS A 20 -7.89 14.47 -9.61
N LYS A 21 -6.94 15.07 -10.35
CA LYS A 21 -6.41 14.47 -11.59
C LYS A 21 -5.52 13.26 -11.26
N GLN A 22 -4.71 13.34 -10.20
CA GLN A 22 -3.91 12.20 -9.74
C GLN A 22 -4.79 11.09 -9.19
N ILE A 23 -5.84 11.43 -8.43
CA ILE A 23 -6.81 10.44 -7.95
C ILE A 23 -7.48 9.74 -9.14
N LYS A 24 -7.94 10.50 -10.14
CA LYS A 24 -8.52 9.90 -11.35
C LYS A 24 -7.55 8.99 -12.08
N LYS A 25 -6.30 9.40 -12.22
CA LYS A 25 -5.24 8.60 -12.86
C LYS A 25 -5.03 7.27 -12.12
N MET A 26 -5.01 7.29 -10.78
CA MET A 26 -4.93 6.08 -9.97
C MET A 26 -6.12 5.15 -10.23
N VAL A 27 -7.35 5.71 -10.27
CA VAL A 27 -8.56 4.93 -10.60
C VAL A 27 -8.47 4.32 -11.99
N ASP A 28 -7.98 5.07 -12.98
CA ASP A 28 -7.82 4.57 -14.36
C ASP A 28 -6.82 3.41 -14.43
N TYR A 29 -5.73 3.43 -13.66
CA TYR A 29 -4.81 2.29 -13.54
C TYR A 29 -5.50 1.07 -12.93
N LEU A 30 -6.28 1.22 -11.88
CA LEU A 30 -7.00 0.11 -11.23
C LEU A 30 -8.08 -0.50 -12.16
N VAL A 31 -8.79 0.35 -12.92
CA VAL A 31 -9.75 -0.11 -13.93
C VAL A 31 -9.05 -0.89 -15.04
N ASN A 32 -7.91 -0.40 -15.51
CA ASN A 32 -7.12 -1.08 -16.52
C ASN A 32 -6.54 -2.40 -16.02
N LEU A 33 -6.02 -2.42 -14.79
CA LEU A 33 -5.56 -3.62 -14.11
C LEU A 33 -6.65 -4.72 -14.11
N ARG A 34 -7.85 -4.36 -13.67
CA ARG A 34 -9.00 -5.29 -13.64
C ARG A 34 -9.35 -5.81 -15.04
N LYS A 35 -9.39 -4.93 -16.06
CA LYS A 35 -9.71 -5.32 -17.44
C LYS A 35 -8.70 -6.31 -18.02
N ASN A 36 -7.43 -6.21 -17.62
CA ASN A 36 -6.35 -7.05 -18.11
C ASN A 36 -6.07 -8.27 -17.21
N SER A 37 -6.90 -8.50 -16.19
CA SER A 37 -6.71 -9.58 -15.21
C SER A 37 -5.32 -9.55 -14.56
N GLY A 38 -4.81 -8.34 -14.26
CA GLY A 38 -3.59 -8.15 -13.48
C GLY A 38 -3.89 -8.23 -11.98
N ARG A 39 -2.85 -8.41 -11.18
CA ARG A 39 -2.91 -8.51 -9.73
C ARG A 39 -2.50 -7.21 -9.06
N LEU A 40 -3.09 -6.90 -7.93
CA LEU A 40 -2.76 -5.72 -7.11
C LEU A 40 -1.99 -6.15 -5.87
N PHE A 41 -0.77 -5.64 -5.70
CA PHE A 41 0.05 -5.85 -4.53
C PHE A 41 0.06 -4.58 -3.69
N ILE A 42 -0.44 -4.66 -2.45
CA ILE A 42 -0.59 -3.48 -1.59
C ILE A 42 0.42 -3.56 -0.44
N LEU A 43 1.29 -2.58 -0.35
CA LEU A 43 2.35 -2.51 0.66
C LEU A 43 2.02 -1.44 1.69
N GLY A 44 2.42 -1.68 2.93
CA GLY A 44 2.30 -0.71 4.01
C GLY A 44 3.04 -1.16 5.26
N VAL A 45 3.33 -0.23 6.14
CA VAL A 45 4.01 -0.50 7.42
C VAL A 45 3.15 0.03 8.57
N GLY A 46 3.06 -0.68 9.67
CA GLY A 46 2.27 -0.29 10.84
C GLY A 46 0.79 -0.07 10.48
N GLY A 47 0.27 1.14 10.70
CA GLY A 47 -1.11 1.49 10.31
C GLY A 47 -1.35 1.36 8.80
N GLY A 48 -0.34 1.65 7.98
CA GLY A 48 -0.38 1.43 6.53
C GLY A 48 -0.56 -0.06 6.18
N ALA A 49 0.06 -0.98 6.92
CA ALA A 49 -0.14 -2.43 6.74
C ALA A 49 -1.57 -2.85 7.09
N GLY A 50 -2.13 -2.31 8.19
CA GLY A 50 -3.54 -2.56 8.54
C GLY A 50 -4.51 -2.08 7.46
N HIS A 51 -4.29 -0.90 6.90
CA HIS A 51 -5.06 -0.39 5.76
C HIS A 51 -4.85 -1.23 4.50
N ALA A 52 -3.62 -1.71 4.23
CA ALA A 52 -3.32 -2.57 3.08
C ALA A 52 -4.10 -3.88 3.16
N SER A 53 -4.07 -4.55 4.31
CA SER A 53 -4.82 -5.79 4.54
C SER A 53 -6.33 -5.59 4.35
N HIS A 54 -6.90 -4.51 4.90
CA HIS A 54 -8.31 -4.19 4.70
C HIS A 54 -8.62 -3.90 3.22
N ALA A 55 -7.78 -3.11 2.55
CA ALA A 55 -7.95 -2.79 1.13
C ALA A 55 -7.89 -4.03 0.24
N VAL A 56 -7.00 -5.00 0.53
CA VAL A 56 -6.97 -6.30 -0.16
C VAL A 56 -8.33 -6.97 -0.14
N ASN A 57 -8.98 -7.02 1.04
CA ASN A 57 -10.33 -7.59 1.16
C ASN A 57 -11.34 -6.86 0.26
N ASP A 58 -11.33 -5.53 0.29
CA ASP A 58 -12.29 -4.73 -0.48
C ASP A 58 -12.06 -4.82 -2.00
N PHE A 59 -10.82 -4.76 -2.44
CA PHE A 59 -10.49 -4.93 -3.86
C PHE A 59 -10.90 -6.32 -4.38
N ARG A 60 -10.69 -7.37 -3.59
CA ARG A 60 -11.11 -8.73 -3.95
C ARG A 60 -12.63 -8.88 -3.94
N LYS A 61 -13.27 -8.52 -2.84
CA LYS A 61 -14.69 -8.77 -2.58
C LYS A 61 -15.62 -7.85 -3.37
N ILE A 62 -15.26 -6.56 -3.47
CA ILE A 62 -16.14 -5.53 -4.04
C ILE A 62 -15.74 -5.21 -5.48
N CYS A 63 -14.44 -5.06 -5.75
CA CYS A 63 -13.95 -4.64 -7.05
C CYS A 63 -13.65 -5.79 -8.02
N GLY A 64 -13.60 -7.04 -7.53
CA GLY A 64 -13.23 -8.20 -8.34
C GLY A 64 -11.79 -8.13 -8.87
N ILE A 65 -10.88 -7.52 -8.10
CA ILE A 65 -9.46 -7.43 -8.41
C ILE A 65 -8.68 -8.40 -7.52
N GLU A 66 -7.94 -9.32 -8.12
CA GLU A 66 -7.03 -10.19 -7.39
C GLU A 66 -5.97 -9.35 -6.68
N SER A 67 -5.93 -9.40 -5.34
CA SER A 67 -5.11 -8.49 -4.54
C SER A 67 -4.44 -9.22 -3.38
N TYR A 68 -3.24 -8.76 -2.99
CA TYR A 68 -2.41 -9.35 -1.94
C TYR A 68 -1.65 -8.29 -1.16
N CYS A 69 -1.31 -8.59 0.11
CA CYS A 69 -0.31 -7.82 0.85
C CYS A 69 0.62 -8.74 1.66
N PRO A 70 1.88 -8.33 1.90
CA PRO A 70 2.88 -9.19 2.54
C PRO A 70 2.55 -9.51 4.00
N THR A 71 1.74 -8.70 4.64
CA THR A 71 1.39 -8.85 6.07
C THR A 71 0.25 -9.83 6.34
N ASP A 72 -0.43 -10.31 5.31
CA ASP A 72 -1.53 -11.28 5.46
C ASP A 72 -1.03 -12.69 5.74
N ASN A 73 0.23 -13.00 5.42
CA ASN A 73 0.89 -14.24 5.78
C ASN A 73 1.96 -13.96 6.84
N VAL A 74 1.57 -14.05 8.10
CA VAL A 74 2.47 -13.80 9.23
C VAL A 74 3.66 -14.76 9.26
N SER A 75 3.48 -16.00 8.81
CA SER A 75 4.56 -17.01 8.77
C SER A 75 5.64 -16.61 7.76
N GLU A 76 5.27 -16.27 6.54
CA GLU A 76 6.21 -15.85 5.52
C GLU A 76 6.91 -14.53 5.91
N LEU A 77 6.14 -13.53 6.39
CA LEU A 77 6.71 -12.27 6.81
C LEU A 77 7.76 -12.45 7.90
N THR A 78 7.44 -13.22 8.96
CA THR A 78 8.35 -13.40 10.08
C THR A 78 9.58 -14.23 9.71
N ALA A 79 9.43 -15.23 8.85
CA ALA A 79 10.57 -15.98 8.31
C ALA A 79 11.50 -15.08 7.50
N ARG A 80 10.97 -14.28 6.57
CA ARG A 80 11.79 -13.34 5.78
C ARG A 80 12.49 -12.30 6.64
N VAL A 81 11.82 -11.77 7.65
CA VAL A 81 12.44 -10.80 8.58
C VAL A 81 13.56 -11.45 9.37
N ASN A 82 13.37 -12.70 9.85
CA ASN A 82 14.36 -13.43 10.62
C ASN A 82 15.60 -13.82 9.78
N ASP A 83 15.37 -14.29 8.56
CA ASP A 83 16.42 -14.92 7.75
C ASP A 83 17.10 -13.91 6.80
N GLU A 84 16.39 -12.90 6.33
CA GLU A 84 16.81 -11.99 5.28
C GLU A 84 16.85 -10.51 5.73
N GLY A 85 16.27 -10.20 6.88
CA GLY A 85 16.17 -8.85 7.45
C GLY A 85 14.94 -8.07 6.98
N TRP A 86 14.59 -7.06 7.78
CA TRP A 86 13.41 -6.21 7.54
C TRP A 86 13.48 -5.46 6.21
N ASN A 87 14.65 -4.93 5.86
CA ASN A 87 14.86 -4.08 4.70
C ASN A 87 14.52 -4.77 3.37
N THR A 88 14.76 -6.08 3.29
CA THR A 88 14.55 -6.87 2.08
C THR A 88 13.24 -7.65 2.08
N SER A 89 12.52 -7.65 3.20
CA SER A 89 11.35 -8.51 3.41
C SER A 89 10.27 -8.34 2.31
N TYR A 90 9.92 -7.12 1.96
CA TYR A 90 8.87 -6.87 0.95
C TYR A 90 9.36 -7.06 -0.48
N VAL A 91 10.59 -6.68 -0.78
CA VAL A 91 11.13 -6.91 -2.14
C VAL A 91 11.29 -8.40 -2.42
N ASN A 92 11.71 -9.18 -1.42
CA ASN A 92 11.84 -10.63 -1.58
C ASN A 92 10.47 -11.32 -1.62
N TRP A 93 9.49 -10.82 -0.88
CA TRP A 93 8.09 -11.26 -1.00
C TRP A 93 7.53 -11.00 -2.41
N LEU A 94 7.77 -9.81 -2.97
CA LEU A 94 7.36 -9.47 -4.34
C LEU A 94 8.06 -10.35 -5.38
N LYS A 95 9.36 -10.63 -5.23
CA LYS A 95 10.08 -11.57 -6.09
C LYS A 95 9.48 -12.97 -6.04
N GLY A 96 9.15 -13.46 -4.83
CA GLY A 96 8.49 -14.75 -4.64
C GLY A 96 7.08 -14.81 -5.24
N SER A 97 6.44 -13.66 -5.38
CA SER A 97 5.12 -13.52 -6.00
C SER A 97 5.15 -13.50 -7.54
N ASN A 98 6.35 -13.56 -8.15
CA ASN A 98 6.55 -13.58 -9.60
C ASN A 98 5.74 -12.50 -10.33
N LEU A 99 6.00 -11.22 -10.00
CA LEU A 99 5.32 -10.08 -10.63
C LEU A 99 5.53 -10.09 -12.15
N ILE A 100 4.48 -9.68 -12.86
CA ILE A 100 4.47 -9.52 -14.31
C ILE A 100 4.06 -8.09 -14.69
N GLU A 101 4.27 -7.70 -15.94
CA GLU A 101 3.94 -6.35 -16.44
C GLU A 101 2.49 -5.90 -16.23
N LYS A 102 1.57 -6.85 -16.09
CA LYS A 102 0.15 -6.55 -15.83
C LYS A 102 -0.15 -6.22 -14.39
N ASP A 103 0.77 -6.49 -13.47
CA ASP A 103 0.56 -6.27 -12.05
C ASP A 103 0.78 -4.81 -11.66
N LEU A 104 0.19 -4.40 -10.57
CA LEU A 104 0.32 -3.06 -10.01
C LEU A 104 0.74 -3.14 -8.55
N ILE A 105 1.64 -2.27 -8.14
CA ILE A 105 2.01 -2.07 -6.74
C ILE A 105 1.39 -0.77 -6.25
N LEU A 106 0.67 -0.83 -5.12
CA LEU A 106 0.11 0.31 -4.41
C LEU A 106 0.75 0.39 -3.03
N VAL A 107 1.28 1.54 -2.66
CA VAL A 107 1.97 1.74 -1.38
C VAL A 107 1.19 2.71 -0.50
N PHE A 108 0.83 2.28 0.71
CA PHE A 108 0.26 3.12 1.76
C PHE A 108 1.37 3.58 2.71
N SER A 109 1.81 4.81 2.55
CA SER A 109 2.85 5.39 3.38
C SER A 109 2.60 6.87 3.64
N VAL A 110 2.71 7.29 4.89
CA VAL A 110 2.56 8.70 5.28
C VAL A 110 3.76 9.53 4.80
N GLY A 111 4.97 8.99 4.94
CA GLY A 111 6.23 9.71 4.67
C GLY A 111 7.06 9.15 3.51
N GLY A 112 6.58 8.13 2.81
CA GLY A 112 7.30 7.50 1.69
C GLY A 112 8.52 6.67 2.09
N GLY A 113 8.81 6.56 3.39
CA GLY A 113 10.04 5.95 3.91
C GLY A 113 11.25 6.89 3.89
N ASN A 114 12.32 6.50 4.54
CA ASN A 114 13.57 7.25 4.59
C ASN A 114 14.73 6.30 4.93
N LEU A 115 15.67 6.13 4.01
CA LEU A 115 16.83 5.24 4.19
C LEU A 115 17.81 5.76 5.24
N GLU A 116 18.05 7.07 5.30
CA GLU A 116 19.01 7.66 6.24
C GLU A 116 18.53 7.56 7.70
N LYS A 117 17.21 7.68 7.91
CA LYS A 117 16.59 7.58 9.23
C LYS A 117 16.08 6.17 9.55
N GLU A 118 16.34 5.22 8.70
CA GLU A 118 15.87 3.83 8.82
C GLU A 118 14.36 3.69 9.07
N ILE A 119 13.55 4.60 8.46
CA ILE A 119 12.09 4.60 8.59
C ILE A 119 11.47 3.90 7.39
N SER A 120 10.69 2.85 7.63
CA SER A 120 9.96 2.10 6.59
C SER A 120 10.85 1.72 5.40
N VAL A 121 12.07 1.27 5.68
CA VAL A 121 13.11 0.95 4.69
C VAL A 121 12.70 -0.17 3.71
N ASN A 122 11.74 -0.99 4.10
CA ASN A 122 11.21 -2.10 3.29
C ASN A 122 10.23 -1.68 2.19
N ILE A 123 9.89 -0.39 2.10
CA ILE A 123 9.04 0.18 1.05
C ILE A 123 9.74 1.27 0.21
N VAL A 124 11.02 1.52 0.46
CA VAL A 124 11.89 2.46 -0.28
C VAL A 124 12.73 1.71 -1.37
#